data_2f83050c312959218f99557565da71fc
#
_entry.id   2f83050c312959218f99557565da71fc
#
_cell.length_a   1.000
_cell.length_b   1.000
_cell.length_c   1.000
_cell.angle_alpha   90.00
_cell.angle_beta   90.00
_cell.angle_gamma   90.00
#
_symmetry.space_group_name_H-M   'P 1'
#
loop_
_entity.id
_entity.type
_entity.pdbx_description
1 polymer ?
#
loop_
_entity_poly.entity_id
_entity_poly.type
_entity_poly.pdbx_seq_one_letter_code
_entity_poly.pdbx_strand_id
1 'polypeptide(L)'
;MDGKAKAVSKSKPDIRLRANVVVREDGRCFRCGKQVAIYEGETYHDLPVVKRIAEFSIHHRKPRGMGGSNSLDINIFPNLIVLCGTGTTGCHGWVEANREQAYKDGLLIHSGIGNPILTPAFSEYRGCWIDLTTGKIYSPDSFEMDE
;
A
#
# COMPACT_ATOMS: atom_id res chain seq x y z
N MET A 1 -32.09 -12.29 14.33
CA MET A 1 -31.10 -11.57 13.54
C MET A 1 -29.88 -11.38 14.40
N ASP A 2 -28.89 -12.16 14.12
CA ASP A 2 -27.65 -12.03 14.86
C ASP A 2 -26.92 -10.79 14.41
N GLY A 3 -27.14 -9.72 15.13
CA GLY A 3 -26.39 -8.50 14.98
C GLY A 3 -24.94 -8.61 15.44
N LYS A 4 -24.37 -9.79 15.35
CA LYS A 4 -22.94 -9.93 15.56
C LYS A 4 -22.24 -9.50 14.29
N ALA A 5 -21.97 -8.21 14.21
CA ALA A 5 -20.94 -7.75 13.30
C ALA A 5 -19.73 -8.66 13.54
N LYS A 6 -19.33 -9.41 12.52
CA LYS A 6 -18.10 -10.17 12.57
C LYS A 6 -17.03 -9.17 12.98
N ALA A 7 -16.37 -9.41 14.08
CA ALA A 7 -15.23 -8.61 14.48
C ALA A 7 -14.32 -8.49 13.26
N VAL A 8 -14.17 -7.28 12.75
CA VAL A 8 -13.26 -7.01 11.65
C VAL A 8 -11.89 -7.51 12.11
N SER A 9 -11.34 -8.47 11.41
CA SER A 9 -9.99 -8.94 11.70
C SER A 9 -9.07 -7.72 11.70
N LYS A 10 -8.48 -7.39 12.86
CA LYS A 10 -7.54 -6.27 12.98
C LYS A 10 -6.32 -6.44 12.09
N SER A 11 -6.15 -7.61 11.47
CA SER A 11 -5.02 -7.93 10.61
C SER A 11 -5.25 -7.60 9.14
N LYS A 12 -6.48 -7.30 8.72
CA LYS A 12 -6.79 -6.98 7.31
C LYS A 12 -7.46 -5.62 7.21
N PRO A 13 -7.07 -4.83 6.21
CA PRO A 13 -7.80 -3.59 5.93
C PRO A 13 -9.23 -3.93 5.48
N ASP A 14 -10.17 -3.05 5.80
CA ASP A 14 -11.54 -3.26 5.35
C ASP A 14 -11.67 -3.02 3.83
N ILE A 15 -12.82 -3.41 3.28
CA ILE A 15 -13.05 -3.33 1.83
C ILE A 15 -13.03 -1.89 1.32
N ARG A 16 -13.51 -0.93 2.12
CA ARG A 16 -13.51 0.49 1.75
C ARG A 16 -12.09 1.02 1.64
N LEU A 17 -11.26 0.72 2.64
CA LEU A 17 -9.87 1.15 2.65
C LEU A 17 -9.10 0.53 1.49
N ARG A 18 -9.30 -0.76 1.21
CA ARG A 18 -8.66 -1.44 0.07
C ARG A 18 -9.06 -0.80 -1.26
N ALA A 19 -10.35 -0.53 -1.44
CA ALA A 19 -10.83 0.13 -2.65
C ALA A 19 -10.21 1.51 -2.83
N ASN A 20 -10.11 2.29 -1.76
CA ASN A 20 -9.51 3.62 -1.80
C ASN A 20 -8.02 3.56 -2.16
N VAL A 21 -7.29 2.57 -1.68
CA VAL A 21 -5.89 2.37 -2.05
C VAL A 21 -5.76 2.06 -3.54
N VAL A 22 -6.59 1.17 -4.07
CA VAL A 22 -6.60 0.85 -5.51
C VAL A 22 -6.88 2.09 -6.35
N VAL A 23 -7.85 2.91 -5.95
CA VAL A 23 -8.18 4.15 -6.66
C VAL A 23 -7.03 5.15 -6.60
N ARG A 24 -6.39 5.31 -5.43
CA ARG A 24 -5.24 6.22 -5.29
C ARG A 24 -4.12 5.85 -6.27
N GLU A 25 -3.86 4.55 -6.46
CA GLU A 25 -2.84 4.05 -7.38
C GLU A 25 -3.34 3.92 -8.82
N ASP A 26 -4.58 4.31 -9.08
CA ASP A 26 -5.21 4.21 -10.41
C ASP A 26 -5.23 2.77 -10.95
N GLY A 27 -5.39 1.80 -10.07
CA GLY A 27 -5.41 0.38 -10.44
C GLY A 27 -4.07 -0.16 -10.89
N ARG A 28 -2.97 0.54 -10.58
CA ARG A 28 -1.62 0.17 -11.02
C ARG A 28 -0.73 -0.22 -9.86
N CYS A 29 0.21 -1.09 -10.13
CA CYS A 29 1.29 -1.36 -9.20
C CYS A 29 2.02 -0.07 -8.88
N PHE A 30 2.18 0.23 -7.60
CA PHE A 30 2.85 1.44 -7.15
C PHE A 30 4.30 1.53 -7.65
N ARG A 31 4.99 0.40 -7.78
CA ARG A 31 6.40 0.37 -8.15
C ARG A 31 6.61 0.34 -9.66
N CYS A 32 5.99 -0.58 -10.39
CA CYS A 32 6.27 -0.76 -11.82
C CYS A 32 5.20 -0.19 -12.76
N GLY A 33 4.05 0.20 -12.24
CA GLY A 33 2.98 0.78 -13.04
C GLY A 33 2.12 -0.20 -13.80
N LYS A 34 2.35 -1.52 -13.64
CA LYS A 34 1.51 -2.51 -14.30
C LYS A 34 0.06 -2.34 -13.91
N GLN A 35 -0.84 -2.32 -14.89
CA GLN A 35 -2.28 -2.28 -14.62
C GLN A 35 -2.71 -3.63 -14.02
N VAL A 36 -3.20 -3.60 -12.79
CA VAL A 36 -3.59 -4.81 -12.06
C VAL A 36 -5.07 -4.82 -11.71
N ALA A 37 -5.73 -3.68 -11.77
CA ALA A 37 -7.15 -3.55 -11.51
C ALA A 37 -7.73 -2.41 -12.35
N ILE A 38 -9.01 -2.50 -12.62
CA ILE A 38 -9.79 -1.40 -13.19
C ILE A 38 -10.92 -1.07 -12.21
N TYR A 39 -11.38 0.16 -12.22
CA TYR A 39 -12.53 0.55 -11.42
C TYR A 39 -13.47 1.37 -12.28
N GLU A 40 -14.76 1.19 -12.02
CA GLU A 40 -15.80 1.92 -12.71
C GLU A 40 -16.27 3.07 -11.83
N GLY A 41 -16.65 4.18 -12.49
CA GLY A 41 -17.13 5.37 -11.78
C GLY A 41 -18.46 5.17 -11.08
N GLU A 42 -19.15 4.08 -11.34
CA GLU A 42 -20.35 3.73 -10.61
C GLU A 42 -19.99 3.15 -9.26
N THR A 43 -20.62 3.67 -8.22
CA THR A 43 -20.38 3.22 -6.86
C THR A 43 -21.49 2.27 -6.44
N TYR A 44 -21.09 1.18 -5.79
CA TYR A 44 -22.02 0.30 -5.10
C TYR A 44 -21.86 0.58 -3.60
N HIS A 45 -22.92 1.09 -2.98
CA HIS A 45 -22.89 1.53 -1.58
C HIS A 45 -21.73 2.51 -1.29
N ASP A 46 -21.57 3.51 -2.17
CA ASP A 46 -20.52 4.53 -2.07
C ASP A 46 -19.09 3.97 -2.18
N LEU A 47 -18.96 2.75 -2.70
CA LEU A 47 -17.65 2.16 -2.98
C LEU A 47 -17.43 2.05 -4.48
N PRO A 48 -16.23 2.41 -4.97
CA PRO A 48 -15.91 2.13 -6.36
C PRO A 48 -15.93 0.63 -6.62
N VAL A 49 -16.46 0.24 -7.77
CA VAL A 49 -16.42 -1.16 -8.19
C VAL A 49 -15.04 -1.46 -8.76
N VAL A 50 -14.28 -2.27 -8.04
CA VAL A 50 -12.92 -2.64 -8.42
C VAL A 50 -12.93 -4.04 -9.03
N LYS A 51 -12.36 -4.17 -10.22
CA LYS A 51 -12.22 -5.45 -10.91
C LYS A 51 -10.72 -5.78 -11.04
N ARG A 52 -10.33 -6.91 -10.47
CA ARG A 52 -8.97 -7.44 -10.61
C ARG A 52 -8.76 -7.94 -12.03
N ILE A 53 -7.66 -7.52 -12.65
CA ILE A 53 -7.28 -8.01 -14.00
C ILE A 53 -5.91 -8.71 -14.01
N ALA A 54 -5.15 -8.61 -12.94
CA ALA A 54 -3.89 -9.30 -12.78
C ALA A 54 -3.65 -9.57 -11.29
N GLU A 55 -2.71 -10.45 -10.97
CA GLU A 55 -2.36 -10.75 -9.59
C GLU A 55 -1.76 -9.52 -8.91
N PHE A 56 -2.28 -9.16 -7.76
CA PHE A 56 -1.72 -8.09 -6.94
C PHE A 56 -2.08 -8.26 -5.47
N SER A 57 -1.35 -7.55 -4.63
CA SER A 57 -1.57 -7.52 -3.18
C SER A 57 -1.70 -6.08 -2.71
N ILE A 58 -2.49 -5.89 -1.67
CA ILE A 58 -2.44 -4.65 -0.88
C ILE A 58 -1.35 -4.87 0.18
N HIS A 59 -0.21 -4.24 -0.04
CA HIS A 59 0.99 -4.45 0.76
C HIS A 59 1.04 -3.46 1.93
N HIS A 60 1.31 -3.99 3.12
CA HIS A 60 1.58 -3.15 4.30
C HIS A 60 3.05 -2.73 4.26
N ARG A 61 3.30 -1.44 4.20
CA ARG A 61 4.67 -0.91 4.24
C ARG A 61 5.29 -1.17 5.62
N LYS A 62 4.58 -0.82 6.69
CA LYS A 62 4.94 -1.17 8.05
C LYS A 62 4.26 -2.49 8.38
N PRO A 63 5.04 -3.55 8.68
CA PRO A 63 4.45 -4.88 8.86
C PRO A 63 3.66 -4.97 10.16
N ARG A 64 2.76 -5.94 10.14
CA ARG A 64 1.95 -6.30 11.30
C ARG A 64 2.82 -7.01 12.31
N GLY A 65 3.68 -6.69 12.98
CA GLY A 65 4.55 -7.41 13.89
C GLY A 65 4.04 -8.78 14.36
N MET A 66 4.91 -9.59 14.87
CA MET A 66 4.56 -10.89 15.42
C MET A 66 3.63 -10.73 16.62
N GLY A 67 2.52 -11.48 16.61
CA GLY A 67 1.55 -11.44 17.70
C GLY A 67 0.39 -10.49 17.51
N GLY A 68 0.17 -10.00 16.29
CA GLY A 68 -0.99 -9.17 16.00
C GLY A 68 -0.90 -7.80 16.66
N SER A 69 0.03 -7.01 16.20
CA SER A 69 0.16 -5.63 16.64
C SER A 69 -1.20 -4.93 16.64
N ASN A 70 -1.59 -4.38 17.77
CA ASN A 70 -2.75 -3.49 17.90
C ASN A 70 -2.42 -2.07 17.46
N SER A 71 -1.33 -1.87 16.74
CA SER A 71 -0.93 -0.58 16.26
C SER A 71 -1.98 -0.03 15.30
N LEU A 72 -2.50 1.15 15.63
CA LEU A 72 -3.50 1.83 14.82
C LEU A 72 -2.95 2.31 13.47
N ASP A 73 -1.63 2.27 13.28
CA ASP A 73 -0.97 2.75 12.06
C ASP A 73 -0.72 1.66 11.01
N ILE A 74 -1.22 0.46 11.23
CA ILE A 74 -1.03 -0.66 10.29
C ILE A 74 -2.05 -0.62 9.16
N ASN A 75 -3.35 -0.58 9.50
CA ASN A 75 -4.42 -0.56 8.51
C ASN A 75 -4.91 0.87 8.28
N ILE A 76 -4.02 1.72 7.82
CA ILE A 76 -4.32 3.11 7.46
C ILE A 76 -3.88 3.38 6.02
N PHE A 77 -4.54 4.34 5.40
CA PHE A 77 -4.36 4.67 3.99
C PHE A 77 -2.88 4.86 3.58
N PRO A 78 -2.05 5.64 4.28
CA PRO A 78 -0.66 5.83 3.87
C PRO A 78 0.24 4.63 4.11
N ASN A 79 -0.19 3.62 4.85
CA ASN A 79 0.61 2.40 5.07
C ASN A 79 0.41 1.33 4.00
N LEU A 80 -0.54 1.51 3.11
CA LEU A 80 -0.95 0.49 2.15
C LEU A 80 -0.62 0.94 0.74
N ILE A 81 -0.03 0.05 -0.05
CA ILE A 81 0.24 0.27 -1.46
C ILE A 81 -0.14 -0.95 -2.28
N VAL A 82 -0.48 -0.74 -3.55
CA VAL A 82 -0.73 -1.81 -4.50
C VAL A 82 0.60 -2.29 -5.06
N LEU A 83 0.90 -3.57 -4.94
CA LEU A 83 2.06 -4.20 -5.57
C LEU A 83 1.61 -5.39 -6.41
N CYS A 84 2.10 -5.48 -7.65
CA CYS A 84 1.78 -6.61 -8.52
C CYS A 84 2.45 -7.89 -8.02
N GLY A 85 1.87 -9.03 -8.38
CA GLY A 85 2.39 -10.33 -8.01
C GLY A 85 1.94 -10.79 -6.62
N THR A 86 2.67 -11.76 -6.12
CA THR A 86 2.44 -12.36 -4.80
C THR A 86 3.65 -12.10 -3.91
N GLY A 87 3.67 -12.64 -2.69
CA GLY A 87 4.83 -12.52 -1.81
C GLY A 87 6.14 -13.09 -2.41
N THR A 88 6.06 -13.85 -3.50
CA THR A 88 7.22 -14.45 -4.16
C THR A 88 7.37 -14.06 -5.62
N THR A 89 6.43 -13.31 -6.19
CA THR A 89 6.44 -12.90 -7.60
C THR A 89 6.16 -11.41 -7.75
N GLY A 90 6.46 -10.85 -8.91
CA GLY A 90 6.20 -9.46 -9.23
C GLY A 90 6.91 -8.49 -8.30
N CYS A 91 6.38 -7.28 -8.20
CA CYS A 91 6.97 -6.26 -7.33
C CYS A 91 6.81 -6.58 -5.85
N HIS A 92 5.73 -7.25 -5.46
CA HIS A 92 5.58 -7.71 -4.08
C HIS A 92 6.71 -8.70 -3.72
N GLY A 93 7.00 -9.66 -4.61
CA GLY A 93 8.14 -10.56 -4.43
C GLY A 93 9.47 -9.84 -4.44
N TRP A 94 9.62 -8.81 -5.29
CA TRP A 94 10.84 -8.01 -5.33
C TRP A 94 11.10 -7.31 -4.00
N VAL A 95 10.07 -6.72 -3.39
CA VAL A 95 10.18 -6.06 -2.08
C VAL A 95 10.69 -7.05 -1.02
N GLU A 96 10.13 -8.25 -1.00
CA GLU A 96 10.53 -9.28 -0.04
C GLU A 96 11.97 -9.77 -0.27
N ALA A 97 12.40 -9.82 -1.53
CA ALA A 97 13.75 -10.25 -1.90
C ALA A 97 14.79 -9.13 -1.79
N ASN A 98 14.38 -7.87 -1.78
CA ASN A 98 15.25 -6.70 -1.79
C ASN A 98 14.89 -5.72 -0.67
N ARG A 99 14.80 -6.24 0.55
CA ARG A 99 14.27 -5.49 1.69
C ARG A 99 15.07 -4.23 2.00
N GLU A 100 16.39 -4.28 1.88
CA GLU A 100 17.23 -3.10 2.14
C GLU A 100 16.87 -1.94 1.22
N GLN A 101 16.78 -2.20 -0.07
CA GLN A 101 16.38 -1.17 -1.04
C GLN A 101 14.93 -0.74 -0.82
N ALA A 102 14.05 -1.69 -0.48
CA ALA A 102 12.65 -1.38 -0.22
C ALA A 102 12.50 -0.43 0.99
N TYR A 103 13.31 -0.59 2.02
CA TYR A 103 13.33 0.36 3.14
C TYR A 103 13.78 1.75 2.69
N LYS A 104 14.83 1.83 1.85
CA LYS A 104 15.30 3.10 1.31
C LYS A 104 14.23 3.80 0.46
N ASP A 105 13.47 3.03 -0.28
CA ASP A 105 12.41 3.54 -1.15
C ASP A 105 11.09 3.84 -0.41
N GLY A 106 11.02 3.55 0.88
CA GLY A 106 9.79 3.72 1.64
C GLY A 106 8.71 2.70 1.31
N LEU A 107 9.05 1.63 0.60
CA LEU A 107 8.14 0.52 0.31
C LEU A 107 8.03 -0.43 1.51
N LEU A 108 8.98 -0.37 2.42
CA LEU A 108 8.95 -0.98 3.73
C LEU A 108 9.26 0.08 4.78
N ILE A 109 8.66 -0.05 5.94
CA ILE A 109 8.86 0.83 7.08
C ILE A 109 9.18 -0.05 8.29
N HIS A 110 10.21 0.31 9.06
CA HIS A 110 10.59 -0.47 10.24
C HIS A 110 9.48 -0.46 11.29
N SER A 111 9.13 -1.64 11.79
CA SER A 111 8.16 -1.77 12.87
C SER A 111 8.71 -1.11 14.14
N GLY A 112 7.87 -0.40 14.84
CA GLY A 112 8.20 0.23 16.12
C GLY A 112 8.73 1.66 16.05
N ILE A 113 9.41 2.07 14.98
CA ILE A 113 10.01 3.40 14.89
C ILE A 113 9.52 4.24 13.72
N GLY A 114 9.07 3.59 12.64
CA GLY A 114 8.62 4.30 11.45
C GLY A 114 7.15 4.71 11.54
N ASN A 115 6.83 5.86 10.97
CA ASN A 115 5.45 6.36 10.89
C ASN A 115 5.04 6.48 9.43
N PRO A 116 4.05 5.68 8.97
CA PRO A 116 3.61 5.72 7.57
C PRO A 116 3.10 7.09 7.11
N ILE A 117 2.52 7.88 8.02
CA ILE A 117 2.01 9.21 7.71
C ILE A 117 3.15 10.15 7.31
N LEU A 118 4.32 9.99 7.93
CA LEU A 118 5.48 10.87 7.75
C LEU A 118 6.50 10.33 6.75
N THR A 119 6.26 9.14 6.21
CA THR A 119 7.23 8.45 5.35
C THR A 119 6.73 8.42 3.91
N PRO A 120 7.31 9.21 3.00
CA PRO A 120 6.96 9.12 1.59
C PRO A 120 7.46 7.80 1.00
N ALA A 121 6.92 7.43 -0.15
CA ALA A 121 7.35 6.25 -0.87
C ALA A 121 7.80 6.63 -2.28
N PHE A 122 8.85 5.97 -2.76
CA PHE A 122 9.36 6.18 -4.11
C PHE A 122 8.68 5.25 -5.09
N SER A 123 8.05 5.84 -6.11
CA SER A 123 7.43 5.10 -7.21
C SER A 123 8.41 5.06 -8.38
N GLU A 124 8.95 3.90 -8.68
CA GLU A 124 9.97 3.75 -9.71
C GLU A 124 9.44 4.11 -11.10
N TYR A 125 8.24 3.65 -11.46
CA TYR A 125 7.71 3.96 -12.80
C TYR A 125 7.35 5.43 -12.96
N ARG A 126 6.99 6.11 -11.89
CA ARG A 126 6.69 7.55 -11.92
C ARG A 126 7.93 8.40 -11.71
N GLY A 127 9.03 7.82 -11.22
CA GLY A 127 10.29 8.50 -11.01
C GLY A 127 10.24 9.59 -9.94
N CYS A 128 9.38 9.45 -8.95
CA CYS A 128 9.21 10.48 -7.93
C CYS A 128 8.79 9.90 -6.59
N TRP A 129 8.97 10.69 -5.54
CA TRP A 129 8.46 10.38 -4.21
C TRP A 129 7.01 10.85 -4.08
N ILE A 130 6.22 10.11 -3.38
CA ILE A 130 4.80 10.41 -3.18
C ILE A 130 4.48 10.36 -1.69
N ASP A 131 3.87 11.43 -1.19
CA ASP A 131 3.22 11.43 0.11
C ASP A 131 1.91 10.66 -0.03
N LEU A 132 1.83 9.49 0.59
CA LEU A 132 0.68 8.61 0.43
C LEU A 132 -0.56 9.07 1.21
N THR A 133 -0.42 10.09 2.05
CA THR A 133 -1.56 10.71 2.75
C THR A 133 -2.22 11.76 1.88
N THR A 134 -1.42 12.62 1.24
CA THR A 134 -1.91 13.79 0.51
C THR A 134 -1.83 13.65 -1.00
N GLY A 135 -1.02 12.71 -1.50
CA GLY A 135 -0.73 12.56 -2.92
C GLY A 135 0.31 13.55 -3.44
N LYS A 136 0.91 14.36 -2.57
CA LYS A 136 1.93 15.32 -2.98
C LYS A 136 3.15 14.62 -3.56
N ILE A 137 3.64 15.14 -4.67
CA ILE A 137 4.77 14.58 -5.40
C ILE A 137 6.03 15.41 -5.12
N TYR A 138 7.15 14.72 -4.91
CA TYR A 138 8.46 15.32 -4.69
C TYR A 138 9.43 14.78 -5.71
N SER A 139 10.42 15.61 -6.09
CA SER A 139 11.42 15.19 -7.06
C SER A 139 12.28 14.03 -6.52
N PRO A 140 12.90 13.23 -7.42
CA PRO A 140 13.63 12.02 -6.99
C PRO A 140 14.77 12.29 -6.03
N ASP A 141 15.35 13.47 -6.04
CA ASP A 141 16.48 13.84 -5.17
C ASP A 141 16.08 14.55 -3.88
N SER A 142 14.75 14.74 -3.64
CA SER A 142 14.25 15.48 -2.48
C SER A 142 14.58 14.82 -1.14
N PHE A 143 14.76 13.52 -1.13
CA PHE A 143 14.99 12.74 0.09
C PHE A 143 16.27 11.92 -0.01
N GLU A 144 17.29 12.45 -0.69
CA GLU A 144 18.59 11.82 -0.67
C GLU A 144 19.12 11.82 0.75
N MET A 145 19.32 10.62 1.26
CA MET A 145 19.94 10.43 2.56
C MET A 145 21.43 10.61 2.37
N ASP A 146 22.00 11.59 3.04
CA ASP A 146 23.42 11.68 3.17
C ASP A 146 23.92 10.42 3.89
N GLU A 147 24.73 9.64 3.19
CA GLU A 147 25.38 8.50 3.82
C GLU A 147 26.37 8.98 4.90
#